data_346942f619d724024db638fc23abd9e1
#
_entry.id   346942f619d724024db638fc23abd9e1
#
_cell.length_a   1.000
_cell.length_b   1.000
_cell.length_c   1.000
_cell.angle_alpha   90.00
_cell.angle_beta   90.00
_cell.angle_gamma   90.00
#
_symmetry.space_group_name_H-M   'P 1'
#
loop_
_entity.id
_entity.type
_entity.pdbx_description
1 polymer ?
#
loop_
_entity_poly.entity_id
_entity_poly.type
_entity_poly.pdbx_seq_one_letter_code
_entity_poly.pdbx_strand_id
1 'polypeptide(L)'
;TGKDGVVLATGGFGANAKMVQEYNTTGKWPDLSKTGTTNRFSASQGDGITMAKDAGASLTDMEQLQLLYLGNLVDGQISKFPARDVNGTDQIIFINKEGKRFVREDGRRDQICGGVLNQTDKMFYILESGDGAGYKDIKDPAWRSGDGFTFEYLEKNGFIVYADTLEELAKKLDMDPATLQATVDEFNKSVESGNDEFGRTLYSTKLEKGPWVATPRQACVHHTMGGVTIDPEARVLNEKGEVIKGLYAAGEVVGGIHGANRLGGNAVVDTVVFGKLSADTLLADTK
;
A
#
# COMPACT_ATOMS: atom_id res chain seq x y z
N THR A 1 -13.00 -1.87 -31.60
CA THR A 1 -14.26 -2.62 -31.73
C THR A 1 -13.93 -4.10 -31.95
N GLY A 2 -14.34 -4.94 -30.99
CA GLY A 2 -14.31 -6.40 -31.16
C GLY A 2 -15.52 -6.86 -31.98
N LYS A 3 -15.38 -7.95 -32.73
CA LYS A 3 -16.48 -8.51 -33.52
C LYS A 3 -17.61 -8.99 -32.63
N ASP A 4 -17.27 -9.64 -31.52
CA ASP A 4 -18.21 -10.30 -30.62
C ASP A 4 -18.38 -9.55 -29.30
N GLY A 5 -17.43 -8.70 -28.94
CA GLY A 5 -17.45 -7.86 -27.72
C GLY A 5 -16.08 -7.36 -27.34
N VAL A 6 -16.02 -6.60 -26.25
CA VAL A 6 -14.80 -6.03 -25.66
C VAL A 6 -14.81 -6.26 -24.15
N VAL A 7 -13.72 -6.78 -23.62
CA VAL A 7 -13.50 -6.87 -22.18
C VAL A 7 -12.50 -5.77 -21.76
N LEU A 8 -12.94 -4.87 -20.88
CA LEU A 8 -12.07 -3.86 -20.25
C LEU A 8 -11.33 -4.52 -19.09
N ALA A 9 -10.00 -4.55 -19.15
CA ALA A 9 -9.11 -5.09 -18.11
C ALA A 9 -7.90 -4.16 -17.92
N THR A 10 -8.15 -2.85 -17.93
CA THR A 10 -7.13 -1.79 -18.08
C THR A 10 -6.53 -1.33 -16.76
N GLY A 11 -6.98 -1.90 -15.62
CA GLY A 11 -6.60 -1.42 -14.29
C GLY A 11 -7.38 -0.17 -13.89
N GLY A 12 -7.05 0.34 -12.70
CA GLY A 12 -7.68 1.51 -12.12
C GLY A 12 -7.06 2.84 -12.56
N PHE A 13 -7.14 3.85 -11.68
CA PHE A 13 -6.61 5.19 -11.94
C PHE A 13 -5.59 5.68 -10.88
N GLY A 14 -5.04 4.77 -10.06
CA GLY A 14 -4.15 5.11 -8.94
C GLY A 14 -2.83 5.78 -9.33
N ALA A 15 -2.42 5.79 -10.60
CA ALA A 15 -1.25 6.50 -11.10
C ALA A 15 -1.61 7.88 -11.72
N ASN A 16 -2.89 8.22 -11.83
CA ASN A 16 -3.37 9.51 -12.34
C ASN A 16 -3.70 10.44 -11.17
N ALA A 17 -2.72 11.24 -10.71
CA ALA A 17 -2.87 12.12 -9.57
C ALA A 17 -4.03 13.12 -9.70
N LYS A 18 -4.32 13.59 -10.93
CA LYS A 18 -5.45 14.48 -11.20
C LYS A 18 -6.78 13.77 -10.94
N MET A 19 -6.95 12.57 -11.50
CA MET A 19 -8.18 11.79 -11.34
C MET A 19 -8.35 11.32 -9.89
N VAL A 20 -7.25 10.92 -9.22
CA VAL A 20 -7.25 10.59 -7.78
C VAL A 20 -7.75 11.78 -6.96
N GLN A 21 -7.24 12.99 -7.19
CA GLN A 21 -7.68 14.19 -6.45
C GLN A 21 -9.10 14.60 -6.80
N GLU A 22 -9.53 14.46 -8.05
CA GLU A 22 -10.91 14.73 -8.49
C GLU A 22 -11.93 13.88 -7.72
N TYR A 23 -11.64 12.61 -7.51
CA TYR A 23 -12.52 11.69 -6.78
C TYR A 23 -12.25 11.63 -5.26
N ASN A 24 -11.27 12.36 -4.73
CA ASN A 24 -11.02 12.43 -3.28
C ASN A 24 -12.05 13.35 -2.58
N THR A 25 -13.31 12.95 -2.54
CA THR A 25 -14.45 13.79 -2.13
C THR A 25 -15.02 13.43 -0.75
N THR A 26 -14.64 12.31 -0.16
CA THR A 26 -15.22 11.84 1.11
C THR A 26 -14.74 12.57 2.35
N GLY A 27 -13.66 13.37 2.24
CA GLY A 27 -12.96 13.94 3.40
C GLY A 27 -12.14 12.94 4.22
N LYS A 28 -12.08 11.67 3.80
CA LYS A 28 -11.26 10.63 4.44
C LYS A 28 -9.76 10.93 4.32
N TRP A 29 -9.34 11.46 3.17
CA TRP A 29 -7.95 11.77 2.89
C TRP A 29 -7.74 13.28 2.71
N PRO A 30 -6.59 13.83 3.12
CA PRO A 30 -6.21 15.20 2.79
C PRO A 30 -5.98 15.35 1.28
N ASP A 31 -5.47 16.49 0.84
CA ASP A 31 -5.04 16.69 -0.56
C ASP A 31 -4.01 15.60 -0.96
N LEU A 32 -4.38 14.81 -1.98
CA LEU A 32 -3.59 13.72 -2.54
C LEU A 32 -2.87 14.10 -3.84
N SER A 33 -3.01 15.33 -4.33
CA SER A 33 -2.46 15.78 -5.62
C SER A 33 -0.93 15.61 -5.75
N LYS A 34 -0.22 15.57 -4.61
CA LYS A 34 1.24 15.36 -4.51
C LYS A 34 1.60 14.03 -3.85
N THR A 35 0.64 13.17 -3.59
CA THR A 35 0.88 11.86 -2.98
C THR A 35 1.45 10.92 -4.03
N GLY A 36 2.49 10.18 -3.67
CA GLY A 36 3.08 9.15 -4.52
C GLY A 36 2.09 8.03 -4.84
N THR A 37 2.48 7.16 -5.76
CA THR A 37 1.71 5.97 -6.12
C THR A 37 2.58 4.73 -6.12
N THR A 38 2.02 3.59 -5.69
CA THR A 38 2.67 2.29 -5.83
C THR A 38 2.45 1.68 -7.22
N ASN A 39 1.60 2.28 -8.04
CA ASN A 39 1.31 1.86 -9.39
C ASN A 39 2.41 2.30 -10.36
N ARG A 40 2.58 1.57 -11.46
CA ARG A 40 3.46 2.02 -12.54
C ARG A 40 2.84 3.21 -13.26
N PHE A 41 3.61 4.26 -13.49
CA PHE A 41 3.13 5.48 -14.17
C PHE A 41 2.60 5.23 -15.59
N SER A 42 3.02 4.17 -16.27
CA SER A 42 2.54 3.77 -17.59
C SER A 42 1.27 2.93 -17.57
N ALA A 43 0.74 2.64 -16.39
CA ALA A 43 -0.47 1.85 -16.18
C ALA A 43 -1.34 2.54 -15.12
N SER A 44 -2.56 2.07 -14.95
CA SER A 44 -3.51 2.62 -13.94
C SER A 44 -3.75 4.14 -14.08
N GLN A 45 -3.89 4.61 -15.33
CA GLN A 45 -4.17 6.02 -15.65
C GLN A 45 -5.68 6.35 -15.73
N GLY A 46 -6.55 5.33 -15.64
CA GLY A 46 -8.00 5.49 -15.76
C GLY A 46 -8.52 5.50 -17.20
N ASP A 47 -7.69 5.10 -18.16
CA ASP A 47 -8.07 5.13 -19.60
C ASP A 47 -9.31 4.30 -19.89
N GLY A 48 -9.38 3.07 -19.35
CA GLY A 48 -10.55 2.20 -19.54
C GLY A 48 -11.81 2.73 -18.89
N ILE A 49 -11.70 3.39 -17.74
CA ILE A 49 -12.82 4.06 -17.06
C ILE A 49 -13.33 5.21 -17.92
N THR A 50 -12.42 6.03 -18.47
CA THR A 50 -12.78 7.13 -19.38
C THR A 50 -13.45 6.61 -20.64
N MET A 51 -12.88 5.59 -21.28
CA MET A 51 -13.49 4.96 -22.48
C MET A 51 -14.87 4.36 -22.19
N ALA A 52 -15.03 3.72 -21.04
CA ALA A 52 -16.32 3.15 -20.64
C ALA A 52 -17.37 4.23 -20.41
N LYS A 53 -17.00 5.32 -19.72
CA LYS A 53 -17.87 6.49 -19.51
C LYS A 53 -18.31 7.12 -20.84
N ASP A 54 -17.37 7.28 -21.78
CA ASP A 54 -17.69 7.79 -23.12
C ASP A 54 -18.62 6.86 -23.92
N ALA A 55 -18.60 5.55 -23.62
CA ALA A 55 -19.54 4.57 -24.15
C ALA A 55 -20.88 4.51 -23.41
N GLY A 56 -21.09 5.37 -22.40
CA GLY A 56 -22.32 5.47 -21.62
C GLY A 56 -22.37 4.59 -20.38
N ALA A 57 -21.25 4.02 -19.94
CA ALA A 57 -21.17 3.22 -18.71
C ALA A 57 -21.38 4.09 -17.46
N SER A 58 -22.08 3.53 -16.47
CA SER A 58 -22.12 4.08 -15.12
C SER A 58 -20.85 3.76 -14.35
N LEU A 59 -20.49 4.62 -13.41
CA LEU A 59 -19.37 4.45 -12.50
C LEU A 59 -19.88 4.36 -11.07
N THR A 60 -19.21 3.55 -10.25
CA THR A 60 -19.57 3.37 -8.84
C THR A 60 -18.32 3.43 -7.96
N ASP A 61 -18.47 3.87 -6.71
CA ASP A 61 -17.45 3.92 -5.66
C ASP A 61 -16.15 4.67 -6.03
N MET A 62 -16.21 5.60 -6.99
CA MET A 62 -15.03 6.32 -7.50
C MET A 62 -14.26 7.05 -6.40
N GLU A 63 -14.93 7.49 -5.34
CA GLU A 63 -14.35 8.15 -4.18
C GLU A 63 -13.65 7.20 -3.21
N GLN A 64 -13.76 5.88 -3.42
CA GLN A 64 -13.13 4.87 -2.57
C GLN A 64 -11.68 4.64 -2.99
N LEU A 65 -10.78 5.43 -2.43
CA LEU A 65 -9.35 5.39 -2.71
C LEU A 65 -8.60 4.64 -1.60
N GLN A 66 -7.77 3.68 -1.95
CA GLN A 66 -6.92 2.96 -1.02
C GLN A 66 -5.48 3.45 -1.10
N LEU A 67 -4.96 3.88 0.05
CA LEU A 67 -3.54 4.14 0.23
C LEU A 67 -2.85 2.92 0.84
N LEU A 68 -1.54 2.82 0.60
CA LEU A 68 -0.65 1.86 1.25
C LEU A 68 0.53 2.63 1.85
N TYR A 69 0.83 2.40 3.11
CA TYR A 69 1.89 3.09 3.86
C TYR A 69 3.32 2.60 3.52
N LEU A 70 3.46 1.59 2.65
CA LEU A 70 4.74 0.94 2.35
C LEU A 70 5.50 1.55 1.15
N GLY A 71 5.04 2.67 0.60
CA GLY A 71 5.75 3.34 -0.50
C GLY A 71 7.11 3.87 -0.04
N ASN A 72 8.19 3.61 -0.79
CA ASN A 72 9.49 4.22 -0.51
C ASN A 72 9.50 5.70 -0.91
N LEU A 73 10.44 6.48 -0.37
CA LEU A 73 10.49 7.93 -0.61
C LEU A 73 11.04 8.31 -1.99
N VAL A 74 11.66 7.38 -2.73
CA VAL A 74 12.35 7.67 -4.00
C VAL A 74 11.40 7.60 -5.19
N ASP A 75 10.63 6.51 -5.29
CA ASP A 75 9.75 6.26 -6.43
C ASP A 75 8.32 5.84 -6.06
N GLY A 76 7.99 5.82 -4.76
CA GLY A 76 6.68 5.43 -4.26
C GLY A 76 6.39 3.92 -4.31
N GLN A 77 7.29 3.11 -4.89
CA GLN A 77 7.08 1.68 -5.04
C GLN A 77 7.21 0.94 -3.70
N ILE A 78 6.52 -0.21 -3.59
CA ILE A 78 6.56 -1.05 -2.39
C ILE A 78 7.85 -1.88 -2.27
N SER A 79 8.67 -1.93 -3.31
CA SER A 79 9.93 -2.66 -3.33
C SER A 79 11.02 -2.05 -2.45
N LYS A 80 12.16 -2.72 -2.41
CA LYS A 80 13.39 -2.26 -1.75
C LYS A 80 13.28 -2.25 -0.24
N PHE A 81 12.62 -3.27 0.29
CA PHE A 81 12.67 -3.59 1.71
C PHE A 81 13.88 -4.47 2.00
N PRO A 82 14.56 -4.26 3.12
CA PRO A 82 15.50 -5.25 3.63
C PRO A 82 14.74 -6.43 4.24
N ALA A 83 13.67 -6.17 5.00
CA ALA A 83 12.86 -7.18 5.68
C ALA A 83 12.03 -8.05 4.72
N ARG A 84 11.75 -9.27 5.15
CA ARG A 84 10.91 -10.20 4.40
C ARG A 84 9.43 -10.07 4.70
N ASP A 85 9.09 -9.55 5.86
CA ASP A 85 7.71 -9.37 6.30
C ASP A 85 7.52 -8.02 7.01
N VAL A 86 6.62 -7.22 6.50
CA VAL A 86 6.33 -5.85 6.97
C VAL A 86 4.86 -5.66 7.32
N ASN A 87 4.11 -6.75 7.48
CA ASN A 87 2.67 -6.70 7.70
C ASN A 87 2.28 -6.53 9.19
N GLY A 88 2.96 -5.68 9.93
CA GLY A 88 2.62 -5.36 11.31
C GLY A 88 2.96 -6.47 12.29
N THR A 89 4.00 -7.21 12.00
CA THR A 89 4.45 -8.35 12.76
C THR A 89 5.41 -8.01 13.89
N ASP A 90 5.82 -9.01 14.63
CA ASP A 90 6.38 -8.98 15.96
C ASP A 90 7.62 -8.10 16.19
N GLN A 91 8.37 -7.78 15.17
CA GLN A 91 9.75 -7.31 15.31
C GLN A 91 9.99 -5.91 14.76
N ILE A 92 8.93 -5.18 14.47
CA ILE A 92 8.99 -3.84 13.92
C ILE A 92 8.11 -2.86 14.70
N ILE A 93 8.55 -1.60 14.77
CA ILE A 93 7.72 -0.48 15.17
C ILE A 93 7.78 0.63 14.12
N PHE A 94 6.73 1.46 14.07
CA PHE A 94 6.67 2.62 13.19
C PHE A 94 6.97 3.87 13.99
N ILE A 95 8.05 4.57 13.61
CA ILE A 95 8.47 5.81 14.26
C ILE A 95 8.41 6.98 13.27
N ASN A 96 8.00 8.14 13.77
CA ASN A 96 8.03 9.38 13.01
C ASN A 96 9.44 10.02 13.04
N LYS A 97 9.61 11.17 12.41
CA LYS A 97 10.89 11.91 12.38
C LYS A 97 11.35 12.37 13.76
N GLU A 98 10.46 12.47 14.70
CA GLU A 98 10.73 12.82 16.09
C GLU A 98 11.15 11.61 16.95
N GLY A 99 11.27 10.41 16.35
CA GLY A 99 11.66 9.18 17.03
C GLY A 99 10.56 8.56 17.90
N LYS A 100 9.29 8.90 17.66
CA LYS A 100 8.13 8.44 18.45
C LYS A 100 7.20 7.54 17.63
N ARG A 101 6.64 6.51 18.26
CA ARG A 101 5.51 5.76 17.70
C ARG A 101 4.30 6.69 17.58
N PHE A 102 3.41 6.43 16.64
CA PHE A 102 2.26 7.29 16.35
C PHE A 102 1.00 6.51 15.96
N VAL A 103 1.08 5.20 15.82
CA VAL A 103 -0.03 4.34 15.38
C VAL A 103 0.22 2.90 15.83
N ARG A 104 -0.85 2.10 15.92
CA ARG A 104 -0.70 0.64 16.05
C ARG A 104 -0.30 0.02 14.73
N GLU A 105 0.79 -0.71 14.70
CA GLU A 105 1.39 -1.26 13.49
C GLU A 105 0.58 -2.42 12.89
N ASP A 106 -0.18 -3.13 13.70
CA ASP A 106 -1.13 -4.18 13.29
C ASP A 106 -2.54 -3.65 12.96
N GLY A 107 -2.68 -2.33 12.85
CA GLY A 107 -3.92 -1.66 12.50
C GLY A 107 -4.35 -1.87 11.05
N ARG A 108 -5.58 -1.46 10.74
CA ARG A 108 -6.05 -1.45 9.36
C ARG A 108 -5.22 -0.48 8.52
N ARG A 109 -5.03 -0.83 7.26
CA ARG A 109 -4.23 -0.05 6.30
C ARG A 109 -4.62 1.43 6.24
N ASP A 110 -5.91 1.73 6.22
CA ASP A 110 -6.42 3.09 6.18
C ASP A 110 -6.12 3.88 7.47
N GLN A 111 -6.15 3.23 8.63
CA GLN A 111 -5.78 3.85 9.91
C GLN A 111 -4.29 4.20 9.94
N ILE A 112 -3.43 3.27 9.52
CA ILE A 112 -1.99 3.50 9.44
C ILE A 112 -1.68 4.64 8.46
N CYS A 113 -2.26 4.61 7.26
CA CYS A 113 -2.07 5.69 6.27
C CYS A 113 -2.52 7.05 6.78
N GLY A 114 -3.66 7.12 7.48
CA GLY A 114 -4.13 8.34 8.12
C GLY A 114 -3.13 8.86 9.17
N GLY A 115 -2.59 7.95 9.99
CA GLY A 115 -1.52 8.26 10.94
C GLY A 115 -0.28 8.84 10.26
N VAL A 116 0.20 8.20 9.19
CA VAL A 116 1.38 8.65 8.42
C VAL A 116 1.18 10.03 7.81
N LEU A 117 0.01 10.29 7.22
CA LEU A 117 -0.30 11.58 6.58
C LEU A 117 -0.33 12.76 7.56
N ASN A 118 -0.47 12.49 8.87
CA ASN A 118 -0.43 13.47 9.93
C ASN A 118 0.97 13.67 10.54
N GLN A 119 1.99 12.90 10.10
CA GLN A 119 3.35 13.06 10.59
C GLN A 119 4.13 14.12 9.79
N THR A 120 5.23 14.60 10.37
CA THR A 120 6.19 15.51 9.74
C THR A 120 6.63 14.93 8.39
N ASP A 121 6.59 15.74 7.35
CA ASP A 121 6.88 15.36 5.95
C ASP A 121 6.03 14.21 5.40
N LYS A 122 4.93 13.82 6.09
CA LYS A 122 4.03 12.71 5.73
C LYS A 122 4.79 11.39 5.52
N MET A 123 5.82 11.16 6.29
CA MET A 123 6.68 9.98 6.24
C MET A 123 6.93 9.41 7.63
N PHE A 124 7.47 8.20 7.67
CA PHE A 124 7.86 7.49 8.88
C PHE A 124 9.01 6.54 8.58
N TYR A 125 9.55 5.93 9.62
CA TYR A 125 10.51 4.84 9.49
C TYR A 125 9.92 3.56 10.08
N ILE A 126 10.11 2.45 9.37
CA ILE A 126 9.98 1.12 9.96
C ILE A 126 11.29 0.85 10.67
N LEU A 127 11.24 0.76 12.01
CA LEU A 127 12.41 0.48 12.85
C LEU A 127 12.42 -1.00 13.20
N GLU A 128 13.56 -1.64 13.01
CA GLU A 128 13.80 -3.05 13.22
C GLU A 128 15.09 -3.28 13.98
N SER A 129 15.15 -4.33 14.79
CA SER A 129 16.37 -4.79 15.46
C SER A 129 16.89 -6.10 14.86
N GLY A 130 18.21 -6.30 14.89
CA GLY A 130 18.88 -7.38 14.17
C GLY A 130 18.54 -8.81 14.60
N ASP A 131 18.11 -9.00 15.84
CA ASP A 131 17.81 -10.33 16.37
C ASP A 131 16.55 -10.93 15.74
N GLY A 132 15.67 -10.11 15.21
CA GLY A 132 14.37 -10.53 14.72
C GLY A 132 14.19 -10.52 13.21
N ALA A 133 14.82 -9.59 12.52
CA ALA A 133 14.54 -9.33 11.11
C ALA A 133 15.48 -10.04 10.12
N GLY A 134 16.38 -10.89 10.60
CA GLY A 134 17.34 -11.61 9.76
C GLY A 134 18.48 -10.74 9.25
N TYR A 135 18.81 -9.64 9.96
CA TYR A 135 19.89 -8.72 9.60
C TYR A 135 21.25 -9.09 10.15
N LYS A 136 21.36 -10.21 10.86
CA LYS A 136 22.62 -10.65 11.47
C LYS A 136 23.80 -10.58 10.50
N ASP A 137 23.56 -10.96 9.26
CA ASP A 137 24.57 -11.00 8.20
C ASP A 137 24.26 -10.02 7.07
N ILE A 138 23.57 -8.91 7.35
CA ILE A 138 23.15 -7.94 6.33
C ILE A 138 24.33 -7.35 5.54
N LYS A 139 25.49 -7.23 6.16
CA LYS A 139 26.74 -6.73 5.53
C LYS A 139 27.52 -7.80 4.77
N ASP A 140 27.10 -9.08 4.81
CA ASP A 140 27.72 -10.12 4.01
C ASP A 140 27.51 -9.80 2.51
N PRO A 141 28.56 -9.82 1.68
CA PRO A 141 28.45 -9.60 0.25
C PRO A 141 27.46 -10.55 -0.46
N ALA A 142 27.18 -11.71 0.11
CA ALA A 142 26.20 -12.66 -0.39
C ALA A 142 24.76 -12.36 0.04
N TRP A 143 24.56 -11.48 1.03
CA TRP A 143 23.22 -11.13 1.52
C TRP A 143 22.39 -10.43 0.42
N ARG A 144 21.12 -10.76 0.37
CA ARG A 144 20.15 -10.09 -0.51
C ARG A 144 18.84 -9.85 0.21
N SER A 145 18.21 -8.71 -0.08
CA SER A 145 16.82 -8.44 0.32
C SER A 145 15.85 -9.42 -0.34
N GLY A 146 14.61 -9.41 0.08
CA GLY A 146 13.54 -10.20 -0.56
C GLY A 146 13.39 -9.91 -2.06
N ASP A 147 13.69 -8.68 -2.49
CA ASP A 147 13.66 -8.25 -3.89
C ASP A 147 15.02 -8.44 -4.62
N GLY A 148 16.02 -9.06 -3.97
CA GLY A 148 17.32 -9.37 -4.56
C GLY A 148 18.36 -8.25 -4.54
N PHE A 149 18.11 -7.13 -3.82
CA PHE A 149 19.07 -6.01 -3.71
C PHE A 149 20.13 -6.29 -2.66
N THR A 150 21.36 -5.77 -2.87
CA THR A 150 22.44 -5.82 -1.89
C THR A 150 22.23 -4.75 -0.81
N PHE A 151 22.83 -4.99 0.37
CA PHE A 151 22.87 -3.99 1.44
C PHE A 151 23.45 -2.64 0.97
N GLU A 152 24.61 -2.69 0.31
CA GLU A 152 25.28 -1.49 -0.22
C GLU A 152 24.37 -0.68 -1.16
N TYR A 153 23.63 -1.36 -2.04
CA TYR A 153 22.68 -0.69 -2.92
C TYR A 153 21.56 0.01 -2.14
N LEU A 154 20.97 -0.68 -1.16
CA LEU A 154 19.85 -0.14 -0.37
C LEU A 154 20.31 1.08 0.47
N GLU A 155 21.46 0.98 1.15
CA GLU A 155 22.01 2.05 1.99
C GLU A 155 22.42 3.26 1.14
N LYS A 156 23.19 3.05 0.07
CA LYS A 156 23.68 4.12 -0.82
C LYS A 156 22.54 4.92 -1.47
N ASN A 157 21.43 4.28 -1.74
CA ASN A 157 20.28 4.93 -2.38
C ASN A 157 19.21 5.40 -1.38
N GLY A 158 19.50 5.35 -0.07
CA GLY A 158 18.62 5.89 0.97
C GLY A 158 17.34 5.06 1.22
N PHE A 159 17.33 3.80 0.81
CA PHE A 159 16.19 2.90 1.10
C PHE A 159 16.21 2.36 2.52
N ILE A 160 17.38 2.36 3.15
CA ILE A 160 17.58 1.98 4.55
C ILE A 160 18.61 2.92 5.19
N VAL A 161 18.54 3.03 6.51
CA VAL A 161 19.60 3.58 7.37
C VAL A 161 19.98 2.50 8.37
N TYR A 162 21.26 2.20 8.45
CA TYR A 162 21.80 1.14 9.30
C TYR A 162 22.73 1.72 10.38
N ALA A 163 22.71 1.14 11.57
CA ALA A 163 23.68 1.40 12.62
C ALA A 163 23.87 0.18 13.53
N ASP A 164 25.05 0.07 14.14
CA ASP A 164 25.34 -1.01 15.09
C ASP A 164 24.66 -0.76 16.46
N THR A 165 24.41 0.52 16.81
CA THR A 165 23.70 0.92 18.02
C THR A 165 22.51 1.82 17.74
N LEU A 166 21.51 1.83 18.65
CA LEU A 166 20.33 2.69 18.53
C LEU A 166 20.69 4.18 18.61
N GLU A 167 21.69 4.53 19.43
CA GLU A 167 22.20 5.90 19.53
C GLU A 167 22.81 6.41 18.22
N GLU A 168 23.61 5.56 17.55
CA GLU A 168 24.16 5.88 16.21
C GLU A 168 23.08 6.02 15.17
N LEU A 169 22.05 5.14 15.21
CA LEU A 169 20.91 5.23 14.31
C LEU A 169 20.16 6.55 14.50
N ALA A 170 19.87 6.93 15.75
CA ALA A 170 19.19 8.19 16.05
C ALA A 170 19.98 9.40 15.49
N LYS A 171 21.30 9.42 15.67
CA LYS A 171 22.19 10.48 15.12
C LYS A 171 22.14 10.52 13.58
N LYS A 172 22.15 9.36 12.91
CA LYS A 172 22.06 9.28 11.44
C LYS A 172 20.70 9.75 10.91
N LEU A 173 19.64 9.62 11.70
CA LEU A 173 18.28 10.04 11.36
C LEU A 173 17.95 11.48 11.81
N ASP A 174 18.91 12.19 12.41
CA ASP A 174 18.72 13.53 13.00
C ASP A 174 17.60 13.53 14.07
N MET A 175 17.58 12.48 14.90
CA MET A 175 16.67 12.30 16.02
C MET A 175 17.40 12.46 17.35
N ASP A 176 16.67 12.87 18.40
CA ASP A 176 17.20 12.83 19.77
C ASP A 176 17.37 11.37 20.24
N PRO A 177 18.60 10.92 20.57
CA PRO A 177 18.85 9.54 20.98
C PRO A 177 18.07 9.13 22.24
N ALA A 178 17.85 10.06 23.19
CA ALA A 178 17.11 9.75 24.40
C ALA A 178 15.62 9.51 24.11
N THR A 179 15.05 10.28 23.19
CA THR A 179 13.65 10.08 22.74
C THR A 179 13.50 8.73 22.02
N LEU A 180 14.39 8.38 21.10
CA LEU A 180 14.31 7.11 20.39
C LEU A 180 14.49 5.92 21.34
N GLN A 181 15.44 6.01 22.30
CA GLN A 181 15.61 4.98 23.32
C GLN A 181 14.36 4.81 24.18
N ALA A 182 13.77 5.91 24.65
CA ALA A 182 12.53 5.87 25.44
C ALA A 182 11.37 5.22 24.67
N THR A 183 11.27 5.47 23.35
CA THR A 183 10.25 4.86 22.48
C THR A 183 10.43 3.33 22.40
N VAL A 184 11.65 2.85 22.24
CA VAL A 184 11.96 1.42 22.21
C VAL A 184 11.69 0.77 23.57
N ASP A 185 12.11 1.43 24.66
CA ASP A 185 11.88 0.92 26.03
C ASP A 185 10.39 0.80 26.34
N GLU A 186 9.56 1.77 25.93
CA GLU A 186 8.11 1.74 26.12
C GLU A 186 7.46 0.63 25.31
N PHE A 187 7.87 0.44 24.05
CA PHE A 187 7.43 -0.71 23.26
C PHE A 187 7.81 -2.03 23.94
N ASN A 188 9.03 -2.17 24.43
CA ASN A 188 9.49 -3.40 25.11
C ASN A 188 8.69 -3.69 26.39
N LYS A 189 8.30 -2.65 27.14
CA LYS A 189 7.37 -2.79 28.30
C LYS A 189 6.00 -3.26 27.85
N SER A 190 5.49 -2.79 26.70
CA SER A 190 4.22 -3.25 26.14
C SER A 190 4.26 -4.74 25.80
N VAL A 191 5.38 -5.23 25.27
CA VAL A 191 5.60 -6.68 25.02
C VAL A 191 5.52 -7.48 26.31
N GLU A 192 6.11 -6.99 27.41
CA GLU A 192 6.09 -7.66 28.72
C GLU A 192 4.71 -7.64 29.36
N SER A 193 4.03 -6.51 29.32
CA SER A 193 2.75 -6.29 30.01
C SER A 193 1.54 -6.78 29.23
N GLY A 194 1.67 -6.95 27.91
CA GLY A 194 0.53 -7.19 27.01
C GLY A 194 -0.38 -5.96 26.86
N ASN A 195 0.08 -4.76 27.23
CA ASN A 195 -0.70 -3.52 27.19
C ASN A 195 0.04 -2.44 26.40
N ASP A 196 -0.38 -2.19 25.18
CA ASP A 196 0.20 -1.22 24.26
C ASP A 196 -0.62 0.07 24.20
N GLU A 197 0.02 1.23 24.25
CA GLU A 197 -0.64 2.55 24.25
C GLU A 197 -1.49 2.82 22.99
N PHE A 198 -1.13 2.21 21.85
CA PHE A 198 -1.90 2.30 20.60
C PHE A 198 -2.87 1.14 20.40
N GLY A 199 -2.90 0.17 21.36
CA GLY A 199 -3.75 -1.01 21.29
C GLY A 199 -3.28 -2.08 20.32
N ARG A 200 -1.96 -2.15 20.04
CA ARG A 200 -1.36 -3.24 19.24
C ARG A 200 -1.52 -4.56 19.99
N THR A 201 -1.84 -5.61 19.26
CA THR A 201 -2.09 -6.96 19.81
C THR A 201 -1.17 -8.03 19.22
N LEU A 202 -0.56 -7.79 18.07
CA LEU A 202 0.36 -8.71 17.41
C LEU A 202 1.81 -8.31 17.72
N TYR A 203 2.35 -8.85 18.80
CA TYR A 203 3.75 -8.72 19.19
C TYR A 203 4.13 -9.78 20.23
N SER A 204 5.32 -10.34 20.11
CA SER A 204 5.86 -11.31 21.06
C SER A 204 7.34 -11.07 21.36
N THR A 205 8.02 -10.23 20.58
CA THR A 205 9.47 -10.07 20.60
C THR A 205 9.84 -8.61 20.87
N LYS A 206 10.71 -8.40 21.85
CA LYS A 206 11.31 -7.12 22.16
C LYS A 206 12.33 -6.69 21.10
N LEU A 207 12.58 -5.41 21.00
CA LEU A 207 13.66 -4.81 20.23
C LEU A 207 14.82 -4.49 21.21
N GLU A 208 15.84 -5.36 21.31
CA GLU A 208 16.85 -5.23 22.36
C GLU A 208 18.28 -5.08 21.82
N LYS A 209 18.58 -5.67 20.65
CA LYS A 209 19.94 -5.76 20.15
C LYS A 209 20.08 -5.30 18.71
N GLY A 210 21.20 -4.62 18.46
CA GLY A 210 21.60 -4.30 17.09
C GLY A 210 22.01 -5.56 16.28
N PRO A 211 22.23 -5.38 14.99
CA PRO A 211 22.19 -4.07 14.29
C PRO A 211 20.77 -3.50 14.20
N TRP A 212 20.68 -2.20 14.05
CA TRP A 212 19.43 -1.45 13.91
C TRP A 212 19.26 -0.98 12.48
N VAL A 213 18.06 -1.15 11.96
CA VAL A 213 17.71 -0.73 10.59
C VAL A 213 16.45 0.13 10.63
N ALA A 214 16.51 1.27 10.00
CA ALA A 214 15.36 2.13 9.76
C ALA A 214 15.07 2.22 8.26
N THR A 215 13.85 1.87 7.87
CA THR A 215 13.40 1.89 6.47
C THR A 215 12.42 3.04 6.26
N PRO A 216 12.81 4.14 5.55
CA PRO A 216 11.93 5.28 5.33
C PRO A 216 10.77 4.93 4.38
N ARG A 217 9.55 5.28 4.79
CA ARG A 217 8.30 4.99 4.07
C ARG A 217 7.32 6.15 4.11
N GLN A 218 6.40 6.15 3.16
CA GLN A 218 5.31 7.12 3.04
C GLN A 218 4.02 6.43 2.60
N ALA A 219 2.88 7.10 2.83
CA ALA A 219 1.61 6.66 2.27
C ALA A 219 1.54 7.03 0.78
N CYS A 220 1.21 6.05 -0.06
CA CYS A 220 1.07 6.20 -1.50
C CYS A 220 -0.29 5.66 -1.96
N VAL A 221 -0.84 6.20 -3.02
CA VAL A 221 -2.04 5.64 -3.68
C VAL A 221 -1.69 4.23 -4.19
N HIS A 222 -2.53 3.26 -3.87
CA HIS A 222 -2.22 1.85 -4.12
C HIS A 222 -3.27 1.15 -4.98
N HIS A 223 -4.55 1.40 -4.71
CA HIS A 223 -5.65 0.75 -5.39
C HIS A 223 -6.86 1.70 -5.44
N THR A 224 -7.59 1.67 -6.52
CA THR A 224 -8.86 2.37 -6.66
C THR A 224 -9.98 1.33 -6.60
N MET A 225 -10.89 1.42 -5.62
CA MET A 225 -12.01 0.50 -5.50
C MET A 225 -13.19 0.91 -6.38
N GLY A 226 -13.20 2.14 -6.84
CA GLY A 226 -14.17 2.66 -7.79
C GLY A 226 -13.80 2.38 -9.23
N GLY A 227 -14.82 2.30 -10.06
CA GLY A 227 -14.68 2.01 -11.48
C GLY A 227 -16.01 1.79 -12.18
N VAL A 228 -15.98 1.07 -13.27
CA VAL A 228 -17.14 0.76 -14.11
C VAL A 228 -18.12 -0.15 -13.36
N THR A 229 -19.40 0.16 -13.42
CA THR A 229 -20.46 -0.68 -12.84
C THR A 229 -20.71 -1.90 -13.71
N ILE A 230 -20.76 -3.09 -13.11
CA ILE A 230 -21.08 -4.34 -13.78
C ILE A 230 -22.26 -5.06 -13.12
N ASP A 231 -22.89 -5.96 -13.87
CA ASP A 231 -23.83 -6.94 -13.32
C ASP A 231 -23.08 -8.20 -12.76
N PRO A 232 -23.78 -9.16 -12.13
CA PRO A 232 -23.16 -10.39 -11.63
C PRO A 232 -22.48 -11.25 -12.70
N GLU A 233 -22.78 -11.05 -13.98
CA GLU A 233 -22.21 -11.74 -15.12
C GLU A 233 -21.06 -10.95 -15.78
N ALA A 234 -20.56 -9.86 -15.14
CA ALA A 234 -19.49 -8.99 -15.60
C ALA A 234 -19.82 -8.16 -16.87
N ARG A 235 -21.10 -7.97 -17.19
CA ARG A 235 -21.53 -7.04 -18.23
C ARG A 235 -21.56 -5.62 -17.70
N VAL A 236 -21.10 -4.67 -18.49
CA VAL A 236 -21.10 -3.25 -18.11
C VAL A 236 -22.51 -2.67 -18.16
N LEU A 237 -22.86 -1.89 -17.15
CA LEU A 237 -24.16 -1.24 -17.03
C LEU A 237 -24.07 0.26 -17.34
N ASN A 238 -25.13 0.80 -17.95
CA ASN A 238 -25.33 2.24 -18.13
C ASN A 238 -25.96 2.88 -16.87
N GLU A 239 -26.15 4.21 -16.87
CA GLU A 239 -26.72 4.95 -15.74
C GLU A 239 -28.18 4.56 -15.39
N LYS A 240 -28.88 3.84 -16.27
CA LYS A 240 -30.22 3.32 -16.01
C LYS A 240 -30.19 1.89 -15.45
N GLY A 241 -29.01 1.30 -15.29
CA GLY A 241 -28.84 -0.09 -14.88
C GLY A 241 -29.08 -1.10 -16.00
N GLU A 242 -29.10 -0.65 -17.27
CA GLU A 242 -29.26 -1.52 -18.43
C GLU A 242 -27.88 -1.97 -18.96
N VAL A 243 -27.78 -3.20 -19.46
CA VAL A 243 -26.56 -3.75 -20.04
C VAL A 243 -26.16 -3.00 -21.33
N ILE A 244 -24.91 -2.57 -21.39
CA ILE A 244 -24.29 -2.09 -22.64
C ILE A 244 -23.85 -3.32 -23.43
N LYS A 245 -24.60 -3.66 -24.47
CA LYS A 245 -24.39 -4.88 -25.24
C LYS A 245 -22.98 -4.97 -25.83
N GLY A 246 -22.31 -6.11 -25.58
CA GLY A 246 -20.97 -6.40 -26.07
C GLY A 246 -19.85 -5.72 -25.29
N LEU A 247 -20.14 -5.10 -24.13
CA LEU A 247 -19.13 -4.50 -23.26
C LEU A 247 -19.11 -5.22 -21.90
N TYR A 248 -17.93 -5.68 -21.53
CA TYR A 248 -17.63 -6.42 -20.28
C TYR A 248 -16.45 -5.78 -19.57
N ALA A 249 -16.32 -5.99 -18.26
CA ALA A 249 -15.17 -5.48 -17.50
C ALA A 249 -14.76 -6.44 -16.38
N ALA A 250 -13.45 -6.44 -16.04
CA ALA A 250 -12.90 -7.28 -14.98
C ALA A 250 -11.64 -6.63 -14.36
N GLY A 251 -11.40 -6.89 -13.08
CA GLY A 251 -10.27 -6.38 -12.33
C GLY A 251 -10.45 -4.93 -11.90
N GLU A 252 -9.37 -4.22 -11.57
CA GLU A 252 -9.38 -2.89 -10.92
C GLU A 252 -10.09 -1.77 -11.72
N VAL A 253 -10.42 -2.00 -12.98
CA VAL A 253 -11.26 -1.09 -13.77
C VAL A 253 -12.73 -1.10 -13.32
N VAL A 254 -13.14 -2.15 -12.58
CA VAL A 254 -14.50 -2.35 -12.07
C VAL A 254 -14.64 -1.77 -10.68
N GLY A 255 -15.74 -1.04 -10.45
CA GLY A 255 -16.12 -0.54 -9.12
C GLY A 255 -17.06 -1.47 -8.37
N GLY A 256 -17.19 -1.25 -7.04
CA GLY A 256 -18.17 -1.93 -6.19
C GLY A 256 -17.76 -3.31 -5.65
N ILE A 257 -16.65 -3.90 -6.07
CA ILE A 257 -16.22 -5.24 -5.64
C ILE A 257 -15.64 -5.25 -4.22
N HIS A 258 -14.86 -4.24 -3.88
CA HIS A 258 -14.00 -4.25 -2.68
C HIS A 258 -14.46 -3.31 -1.56
N GLY A 259 -15.54 -2.57 -1.74
CA GLY A 259 -16.01 -1.56 -0.78
C GLY A 259 -14.96 -0.48 -0.52
N ALA A 260 -14.92 0.04 0.72
CA ALA A 260 -14.10 1.22 1.05
C ALA A 260 -12.65 0.94 1.47
N ASN A 261 -12.26 -0.33 1.65
CA ASN A 261 -10.90 -0.70 2.09
C ASN A 261 -10.57 -2.16 1.77
N ARG A 262 -10.05 -2.40 0.58
CA ARG A 262 -9.75 -3.74 0.06
C ARG A 262 -8.77 -4.50 0.97
N LEU A 263 -9.11 -5.74 1.32
CA LEU A 263 -8.22 -6.64 2.05
C LEU A 263 -7.06 -7.09 1.14
N GLY A 264 -5.86 -7.22 1.72
CA GLY A 264 -4.65 -7.66 1.01
C GLY A 264 -4.85 -9.00 0.30
N GLY A 265 -4.33 -9.12 -0.93
CA GLY A 265 -4.47 -10.33 -1.76
C GLY A 265 -5.77 -10.41 -2.60
N ASN A 266 -6.88 -9.83 -2.15
CA ASN A 266 -8.18 -9.99 -2.80
C ASN A 266 -8.23 -9.44 -4.25
N ALA A 267 -7.39 -8.48 -4.62
CA ALA A 267 -7.32 -8.03 -6.01
C ALA A 267 -6.89 -9.14 -6.98
N VAL A 268 -6.05 -10.09 -6.53
CA VAL A 268 -5.63 -11.22 -7.37
C VAL A 268 -6.79 -12.18 -7.59
N VAL A 269 -7.57 -12.46 -6.53
CA VAL A 269 -8.77 -13.31 -6.63
C VAL A 269 -9.80 -12.67 -7.56
N ASP A 270 -10.05 -11.38 -7.42
CA ASP A 270 -10.93 -10.58 -8.27
C ASP A 270 -10.55 -10.72 -9.75
N THR A 271 -9.29 -10.46 -10.10
CA THR A 271 -8.84 -10.56 -11.50
C THR A 271 -8.99 -11.95 -12.09
N VAL A 272 -8.80 -13.02 -11.32
CA VAL A 272 -8.97 -14.40 -11.76
C VAL A 272 -10.46 -14.74 -11.96
N VAL A 273 -11.28 -14.41 -10.97
CA VAL A 273 -12.72 -14.76 -10.99
C VAL A 273 -13.45 -13.97 -12.08
N PHE A 274 -13.37 -12.64 -12.04
CA PHE A 274 -14.11 -11.80 -13.00
C PHE A 274 -13.48 -11.81 -14.40
N GLY A 275 -12.16 -12.02 -14.51
CA GLY A 275 -11.50 -12.21 -15.80
C GLY A 275 -12.01 -13.46 -16.52
N LYS A 276 -12.16 -14.59 -15.81
CA LYS A 276 -12.77 -15.81 -16.37
C LYS A 276 -14.25 -15.60 -16.68
N LEU A 277 -14.99 -15.03 -15.74
CA LEU A 277 -16.43 -14.83 -15.86
C LEU A 277 -16.76 -13.94 -17.07
N SER A 278 -16.07 -12.83 -17.28
CA SER A 278 -16.29 -11.92 -18.40
C SER A 278 -16.09 -12.61 -19.75
N ALA A 279 -15.09 -13.50 -19.86
CA ALA A 279 -14.86 -14.29 -21.07
C ALA A 279 -15.95 -15.33 -21.31
N ASP A 280 -16.37 -16.08 -20.26
CA ASP A 280 -17.43 -17.08 -20.37
C ASP A 280 -18.76 -16.43 -20.76
N THR A 281 -19.10 -15.27 -20.16
CA THR A 281 -20.31 -14.51 -20.48
C THR A 281 -20.29 -13.99 -21.91
N LEU A 282 -19.18 -13.40 -22.36
CA LEU A 282 -19.02 -12.94 -23.74
C LEU A 282 -19.28 -14.07 -24.73
N LEU A 283 -18.71 -15.26 -24.49
CA LEU A 283 -18.89 -16.44 -25.34
C LEU A 283 -20.35 -16.96 -25.32
N ALA A 284 -21.03 -16.80 -24.21
CA ALA A 284 -22.45 -17.20 -24.09
C ALA A 284 -23.38 -16.23 -24.85
N ASP A 285 -23.12 -14.93 -24.74
CA ASP A 285 -23.90 -13.85 -25.35
C ASP A 285 -23.73 -13.76 -26.88
N THR A 286 -22.70 -14.42 -27.44
CA THR A 286 -22.42 -14.43 -28.90
C THR A 286 -22.91 -15.67 -29.64
N LYS A 287 -23.48 -16.65 -28.93
CA LYS A 287 -24.13 -17.83 -29.50
C LYS A 287 -25.58 -17.54 -29.83
#